data_4335d692cb95ad0ac5bd2eedd0ef8a76
#
_entry.id   4335d692cb95ad0ac5bd2eedd0ef8a76
#
_cell.length_a   1.000
_cell.length_b   1.000
_cell.length_c   1.000
_cell.angle_alpha   90.00
_cell.angle_beta   90.00
_cell.angle_gamma   90.00
#
_symmetry.space_group_name_H-M   'P 1'
#
loop_
_entity.id
_entity.type
_entity.pdbx_description
1 polymer ?
#
loop_
_entity_poly.entity_id
_entity_poly.type
_entity_poly.pdbx_seq_one_letter_code
_entity_poly.pdbx_strand_id
1 'polypeptide(L)'
;MGFKCGIVGLPNVGKSTLFNALTQTAAAEAANYPFCTIEPNVGEVGVPDPRLDTLAKVGKSAEIIPTRLTFVDIAGLVRGASKGEGLGNKFLSHIREVDAVAYVLRCFIDEDVTHVENRIDPLADADVVETELMLADLESLEKRASQIEKKAKTGDKDAKALFAVMEKPLLLLREGKPARSAQMTPEEMPAFRALQLLTSKPVVYVCNVEESAAAEGNAFSKQVEERAKAEGAAVVIISAKIESEFSGLAAEDRDAFLNEMGLKEPGLNRLIRAGYALLDLVTYFTVGPKEARAWTITRGTKAPQAAGVIHTDFEKGFIRAETIAYQDYVAGNGEAGAKDAGKMRLEGKDYVVQDGDVMHFRFAN
;
A
#
# COMPACT_ATOMS: atom_id res chain seq x y z
N MET A 1 10.60 -3.28 -8.79
CA MET A 1 9.67 -2.14 -8.75
C MET A 1 8.97 -2.18 -7.41
N GLY A 2 9.03 -1.10 -6.63
CA GLY A 2 8.36 -1.02 -5.33
C GLY A 2 6.88 -0.67 -5.50
N PHE A 3 6.05 -1.09 -4.56
CA PHE A 3 4.63 -0.72 -4.49
C PHE A 3 4.49 0.69 -3.91
N LYS A 4 3.59 1.49 -4.50
CA LYS A 4 3.38 2.89 -4.16
C LYS A 4 1.99 3.13 -3.58
N CYS A 5 1.92 3.83 -2.44
CA CYS A 5 0.68 4.30 -1.84
C CYS A 5 0.64 5.83 -1.90
N GLY A 6 -0.35 6.41 -2.56
CA GLY A 6 -0.53 7.85 -2.65
C GLY A 6 -1.28 8.37 -1.42
N ILE A 7 -0.76 9.40 -0.77
CA ILE A 7 -1.43 10.08 0.34
C ILE A 7 -2.18 11.28 -0.23
N VAL A 8 -3.50 11.30 -0.06
CA VAL A 8 -4.38 12.37 -0.53
C VAL A 8 -5.23 12.91 0.60
N GLY A 9 -5.72 14.12 0.48
CA GLY A 9 -6.63 14.74 1.44
C GLY A 9 -6.82 16.22 1.13
N LEU A 10 -7.86 16.82 1.67
CA LEU A 10 -8.11 18.23 1.59
C LEU A 10 -7.00 19.04 2.31
N PRO A 11 -6.87 20.32 2.06
CA PRO A 11 -5.95 21.16 2.83
C PRO A 11 -6.27 21.14 4.33
N ASN A 12 -5.23 21.24 5.17
CA ASN A 12 -5.35 21.35 6.64
C ASN A 12 -5.95 20.13 7.36
N VAL A 13 -5.89 18.94 6.76
CA VAL A 13 -6.30 17.68 7.41
C VAL A 13 -5.15 16.98 8.16
N GLY A 14 -3.93 17.55 8.14
CA GLY A 14 -2.73 16.96 8.75
C GLY A 14 -1.92 16.09 7.80
N LYS A 15 -2.21 16.11 6.50
CA LYS A 15 -1.53 15.30 5.48
C LYS A 15 -0.01 15.51 5.46
N SER A 16 0.45 16.77 5.43
CA SER A 16 1.87 17.10 5.38
C SER A 16 2.59 16.73 6.69
N THR A 17 1.93 16.88 7.85
CA THR A 17 2.47 16.46 9.14
C THR A 17 2.69 14.94 9.15
N LEU A 18 1.70 14.18 8.70
CA LEU A 18 1.78 12.73 8.59
C LEU A 18 2.90 12.30 7.63
N PHE A 19 2.98 12.92 6.46
CA PHE A 19 4.01 12.61 5.47
C PHE A 19 5.42 12.94 5.98
N ASN A 20 5.58 14.07 6.69
CA ASN A 20 6.85 14.44 7.30
C ASN A 20 7.28 13.43 8.39
N ALA A 21 6.35 12.96 9.21
CA ALA A 21 6.64 11.91 10.19
C ALA A 21 7.08 10.59 9.51
N LEU A 22 6.42 10.19 8.41
CA LEU A 22 6.82 9.05 7.58
C LEU A 22 8.25 9.23 7.03
N THR A 23 8.56 10.40 6.48
CA THR A 23 9.88 10.66 5.87
C THR A 23 10.98 10.80 6.91
N GLN A 24 10.70 11.32 8.11
CA GLN A 24 11.65 11.34 9.21
C GLN A 24 11.97 9.93 9.70
N THR A 25 10.98 9.07 9.83
CA THR A 25 11.17 7.65 10.14
C THR A 25 12.04 6.98 9.07
N ALA A 26 11.72 7.21 7.79
CA ALA A 26 12.50 6.69 6.66
C ALA A 26 13.95 7.18 6.66
N ALA A 27 14.19 8.46 6.98
CA ALA A 27 15.54 9.02 7.05
C ALA A 27 16.35 8.45 8.22
N ALA A 28 15.73 8.21 9.37
CA ALA A 28 16.37 7.56 10.51
C ALA A 28 16.75 6.11 10.21
N GLU A 29 15.88 5.37 9.49
CA GLU A 29 16.19 4.03 9.01
C GLU A 29 17.27 4.03 7.92
N ALA A 30 17.23 5.02 7.01
CA ALA A 30 18.21 5.16 5.92
C ALA A 30 19.63 5.47 6.39
N ALA A 31 19.79 6.11 7.54
CA ALA A 31 21.12 6.32 8.15
C ALA A 31 21.85 5.00 8.44
N ASN A 32 21.10 3.91 8.56
CA ASN A 32 21.64 2.56 8.76
C ASN A 32 21.84 1.77 7.45
N TYR A 33 21.36 2.30 6.29
CA TYR A 33 21.44 1.61 5.01
C TYR A 33 21.89 2.56 3.88
N PRO A 34 23.04 2.32 3.21
CA PRO A 34 23.47 3.10 2.06
C PRO A 34 22.53 2.89 0.87
N PHE A 35 22.26 3.96 0.09
CA PHE A 35 21.46 4.02 -1.14
C PHE A 35 19.95 4.38 -1.01
N CYS A 36 19.52 5.10 0.02
CA CYS A 36 18.19 5.71 -0.01
C CYS A 36 18.22 7.05 -0.75
N THR A 37 17.52 7.12 -1.88
CA THR A 37 17.29 8.37 -2.60
C THR A 37 16.11 9.09 -1.94
N ILE A 38 16.31 10.31 -1.47
CA ILE A 38 15.22 11.17 -0.98
C ILE A 38 14.75 12.01 -2.17
N GLU A 39 13.62 11.64 -2.76
CA GLU A 39 12.95 12.46 -3.75
C GLU A 39 11.91 13.37 -3.06
N PRO A 40 11.72 14.61 -3.50
CA PRO A 40 10.66 15.46 -2.98
C PRO A 40 9.30 14.76 -3.12
N ASN A 41 8.51 14.76 -2.06
CA ASN A 41 7.19 14.13 -1.99
C ASN A 41 7.16 12.58 -2.11
N VAL A 42 8.30 11.90 -1.97
CA VAL A 42 8.39 10.43 -1.96
C VAL A 42 9.11 9.99 -0.69
N GLY A 43 8.49 9.10 0.08
CA GLY A 43 9.04 8.50 1.29
C GLY A 43 9.05 6.98 1.18
N GLU A 44 10.22 6.35 1.27
CA GLU A 44 10.34 4.90 1.37
C GLU A 44 10.51 4.49 2.83
N VAL A 45 9.59 3.70 3.35
CA VAL A 45 9.59 3.24 4.74
C VAL A 45 9.73 1.73 4.82
N GLY A 46 10.45 1.25 5.83
CA GLY A 46 10.52 -0.18 6.14
C GLY A 46 9.15 -0.72 6.56
N VAL A 47 8.79 -1.90 6.10
CA VAL A 47 7.59 -2.59 6.56
C VAL A 47 7.92 -3.32 7.85
N PRO A 48 7.30 -2.98 8.99
CA PRO A 48 7.56 -3.64 10.25
C PRO A 48 7.13 -5.10 10.20
N ASP A 49 8.08 -6.02 10.36
CA ASP A 49 7.81 -7.45 10.41
C ASP A 49 8.70 -8.12 11.47
N PRO A 50 8.16 -8.45 12.65
CA PRO A 50 8.93 -9.05 13.75
C PRO A 50 9.50 -10.43 13.41
N ARG A 51 8.99 -11.08 12.34
CA ARG A 51 9.51 -12.37 11.87
C ARG A 51 10.94 -12.21 11.33
N LEU A 52 11.24 -11.08 10.70
CA LEU A 52 12.57 -10.82 10.12
C LEU A 52 13.65 -10.76 11.22
N ASP A 53 13.38 -10.07 12.33
CA ASP A 53 14.30 -9.99 13.47
C ASP A 53 14.56 -11.35 14.09
N THR A 54 13.50 -12.17 14.21
CA THR A 54 13.61 -13.54 14.72
C THR A 54 14.45 -14.40 13.78
N LEU A 55 14.20 -14.34 12.49
CA LEU A 55 14.97 -15.08 11.48
C LEU A 55 16.44 -14.66 11.45
N ALA A 56 16.73 -13.37 11.58
CA ALA A 56 18.09 -12.85 11.63
C ALA A 56 18.86 -13.38 12.84
N LYS A 57 18.22 -13.43 14.02
CA LYS A 57 18.81 -14.02 15.24
C LYS A 57 19.11 -15.50 15.08
N VAL A 58 18.14 -16.27 14.56
CA VAL A 58 18.30 -17.72 14.33
C VAL A 58 19.37 -18.00 13.27
N GLY A 59 19.36 -17.24 12.16
CA GLY A 59 20.33 -17.37 11.06
C GLY A 59 21.69 -16.77 11.36
N LYS A 60 21.84 -16.07 12.50
CA LYS A 60 23.05 -15.30 12.90
C LYS A 60 23.48 -14.34 11.80
N SER A 61 22.53 -13.68 11.17
CA SER A 61 22.75 -12.75 10.08
C SER A 61 23.42 -11.46 10.57
N ALA A 62 24.39 -10.97 9.82
CA ALA A 62 25.10 -9.74 10.15
C ALA A 62 24.25 -8.49 9.88
N GLU A 63 23.36 -8.55 8.88
CA GLU A 63 22.48 -7.45 8.49
C GLU A 63 21.02 -7.89 8.44
N ILE A 64 20.11 -6.95 8.72
CA ILE A 64 18.66 -7.15 8.68
C ILE A 64 18.11 -6.15 7.66
N ILE A 65 17.54 -6.64 6.56
CA ILE A 65 17.04 -5.79 5.47
C ILE A 65 15.53 -5.97 5.33
N PRO A 66 14.72 -5.01 5.87
CA PRO A 66 13.27 -5.06 5.71
C PRO A 66 12.85 -4.80 4.26
N THR A 67 11.68 -5.26 3.90
CA THR A 67 11.03 -4.79 2.68
C THR A 67 10.56 -3.35 2.86
N ARG A 68 10.30 -2.66 1.74
CA ARG A 68 9.94 -1.24 1.75
C ARG A 68 8.63 -1.00 1.02
N LEU A 69 7.88 -0.03 1.54
CA LEU A 69 6.70 0.54 0.91
C LEU A 69 6.97 2.01 0.61
N THR A 70 6.62 2.44 -0.59
CA THR A 70 6.77 3.83 -1.01
C THR A 70 5.49 4.58 -0.77
N PHE A 71 5.56 5.68 -0.03
CA PHE A 71 4.47 6.66 0.09
C PHE A 71 4.78 7.88 -0.77
N VAL A 72 3.75 8.39 -1.46
CA VAL A 72 3.85 9.57 -2.31
C VAL A 72 2.90 10.63 -1.77
N ASP A 73 3.43 11.80 -1.35
CA ASP A 73 2.60 12.94 -0.99
C ASP A 73 2.01 13.56 -2.25
N ILE A 74 0.73 13.38 -2.44
CA ILE A 74 0.00 13.96 -3.56
C ILE A 74 -0.61 15.27 -3.09
N ALA A 75 -0.23 16.38 -3.74
CA ALA A 75 -0.69 17.73 -3.39
C ALA A 75 -2.22 17.79 -3.21
N GLY A 76 -2.67 18.55 -2.21
CA GLY A 76 -4.08 18.58 -1.82
C GLY A 76 -5.02 18.89 -2.99
N LEU A 77 -6.11 18.13 -3.07
CA LEU A 77 -7.20 18.34 -4.00
C LEU A 77 -8.04 19.54 -3.54
N VAL A 78 -8.42 20.39 -4.49
CA VAL A 78 -9.47 21.38 -4.33
C VAL A 78 -10.60 21.07 -5.30
N ARG A 79 -11.83 21.44 -4.98
CA ARG A 79 -12.98 21.29 -5.88
C ARG A 79 -12.69 21.88 -7.26
N GLY A 80 -13.10 21.17 -8.32
CA GLY A 80 -12.90 21.58 -9.69
C GLY A 80 -11.53 21.18 -10.28
N ALA A 81 -10.75 20.35 -9.58
CA ALA A 81 -9.46 19.87 -10.08
C ALA A 81 -9.60 19.02 -11.35
N SER A 82 -10.72 18.35 -11.54
CA SER A 82 -11.03 17.58 -12.76
C SER A 82 -11.25 18.46 -13.99
N LYS A 83 -11.65 19.72 -13.80
CA LYS A 83 -11.91 20.70 -14.88
C LYS A 83 -10.83 21.77 -15.02
N GLY A 84 -9.81 21.76 -14.14
CA GLY A 84 -8.77 22.79 -14.08
C GLY A 84 -7.60 22.53 -14.99
N GLU A 85 -7.06 23.60 -15.62
CA GLU A 85 -5.76 23.58 -16.27
C GLU A 85 -4.64 23.63 -15.20
N GLY A 86 -3.59 22.83 -15.37
CA GLY A 86 -2.36 22.89 -14.58
C GLY A 86 -2.30 22.00 -13.35
N LEU A 87 -2.56 22.49 -12.13
CA LEU A 87 -2.36 21.75 -10.87
C LEU A 87 -3.26 20.51 -10.73
N GLY A 88 -4.51 20.57 -11.19
CA GLY A 88 -5.44 19.44 -11.17
C GLY A 88 -4.94 18.25 -12.02
N ASN A 89 -4.40 18.54 -13.22
CA ASN A 89 -3.87 17.48 -14.08
C ASN A 89 -2.63 16.81 -13.48
N LYS A 90 -1.77 17.55 -12.76
CA LYS A 90 -0.62 16.97 -12.05
C LYS A 90 -1.08 16.07 -10.91
N PHE A 91 -2.08 16.51 -10.14
CA PHE A 91 -2.69 15.71 -9.07
C PHE A 91 -3.20 14.36 -9.60
N LEU A 92 -4.02 14.39 -10.66
CA LEU A 92 -4.57 13.19 -11.29
C LEU A 92 -3.47 12.28 -11.88
N SER A 93 -2.40 12.86 -12.45
CA SER A 93 -1.23 12.13 -12.95
C SER A 93 -0.54 11.36 -11.82
N HIS A 94 -0.30 12.01 -10.67
CA HIS A 94 0.35 11.35 -9.53
C HIS A 94 -0.50 10.19 -8.98
N ILE A 95 -1.85 10.35 -8.93
CA ILE A 95 -2.72 9.23 -8.52
C ILE A 95 -2.65 8.08 -9.51
N ARG A 96 -2.47 8.32 -10.81
CA ARG A 96 -2.30 7.22 -11.79
C ARG A 96 -1.06 6.38 -11.53
N GLU A 97 0.01 6.99 -11.02
CA GLU A 97 1.31 6.34 -10.80
C GLU A 97 1.40 5.50 -9.52
N VAL A 98 0.43 5.62 -8.62
CA VAL A 98 0.39 4.83 -7.37
C VAL A 98 -0.50 3.61 -7.50
N ASP A 99 -0.31 2.61 -6.63
CA ASP A 99 -1.04 1.35 -6.65
C ASP A 99 -2.26 1.35 -5.71
N ALA A 100 -2.21 2.16 -4.65
CA ALA A 100 -3.29 2.36 -3.68
C ALA A 100 -3.34 3.82 -3.22
N VAL A 101 -4.45 4.24 -2.62
CA VAL A 101 -4.66 5.61 -2.15
C VAL A 101 -5.05 5.63 -0.67
N ALA A 102 -4.31 6.41 0.12
CA ALA A 102 -4.61 6.71 1.52
C ALA A 102 -5.32 8.07 1.62
N TYR A 103 -6.59 8.06 1.99
CA TYR A 103 -7.40 9.28 2.20
C TYR A 103 -7.22 9.77 3.63
N VAL A 104 -6.46 10.85 3.82
CA VAL A 104 -6.29 11.49 5.13
C VAL A 104 -7.49 12.38 5.39
N LEU A 105 -8.24 12.06 6.45
CA LEU A 105 -9.47 12.74 6.85
C LEU A 105 -9.28 13.43 8.18
N ARG A 106 -9.76 14.67 8.27
CA ARG A 106 -9.75 15.43 9.52
C ARG A 106 -10.85 14.93 10.45
N CYS A 107 -10.45 14.26 11.53
CA CYS A 107 -11.32 13.75 12.58
C CYS A 107 -11.00 14.41 13.93
N PHE A 108 -10.51 15.65 13.95
CA PHE A 108 -10.17 16.42 15.15
C PHE A 108 -10.75 17.84 15.08
N ILE A 109 -11.00 18.42 16.25
CA ILE A 109 -11.44 19.81 16.42
C ILE A 109 -10.22 20.62 16.85
N ASP A 110 -9.91 21.69 16.12
CA ASP A 110 -8.84 22.64 16.43
C ASP A 110 -9.26 24.00 15.87
N GLU A 111 -9.44 24.97 16.75
CA GLU A 111 -9.91 26.32 16.41
C GLU A 111 -8.84 27.13 15.66
N ASP A 112 -7.55 26.81 15.88
CA ASP A 112 -6.42 27.47 15.23
C ASP A 112 -6.19 26.97 13.80
N VAL A 113 -6.80 25.84 13.43
CA VAL A 113 -6.68 25.23 12.11
C VAL A 113 -7.97 25.38 11.32
N THR A 114 -8.01 26.36 10.40
CA THR A 114 -9.17 26.58 9.54
C THR A 114 -9.38 25.44 8.56
N HIS A 115 -10.59 24.87 8.52
CA HIS A 115 -10.98 23.92 7.48
C HIS A 115 -11.46 24.67 6.23
N VAL A 116 -11.10 24.17 5.03
CA VAL A 116 -11.45 24.83 3.74
C VAL A 116 -12.97 24.95 3.52
N GLU A 117 -13.76 24.04 4.09
CA GLU A 117 -15.22 24.03 4.00
C GLU A 117 -15.89 24.63 5.26
N ASN A 118 -15.13 25.21 6.19
CA ASN A 118 -15.61 25.75 7.47
C ASN A 118 -16.49 24.77 8.29
N ARG A 119 -16.25 23.48 8.15
CA ARG A 119 -16.92 22.39 8.88
C ARG A 119 -15.97 21.23 9.08
N ILE A 120 -16.25 20.38 10.08
CA ILE A 120 -15.57 19.12 10.28
C ILE A 120 -16.56 18.01 9.95
N ASP A 121 -16.38 17.40 8.78
CA ASP A 121 -17.21 16.32 8.26
C ASP A 121 -16.34 15.40 7.40
N PRO A 122 -15.69 14.38 8.01
CA PRO A 122 -14.76 13.52 7.30
C PRO A 122 -15.40 12.72 6.16
N LEU A 123 -16.70 12.40 6.25
CA LEU A 123 -17.41 11.70 5.18
C LEU A 123 -17.60 12.61 3.97
N ALA A 124 -18.02 13.84 4.18
CA ALA A 124 -18.16 14.80 3.10
C ALA A 124 -16.80 15.18 2.48
N ASP A 125 -15.72 15.20 3.27
CA ASP A 125 -14.37 15.44 2.77
C ASP A 125 -13.91 14.29 1.86
N ALA A 126 -14.18 13.04 2.26
CA ALA A 126 -13.94 11.88 1.43
C ALA A 126 -14.74 11.92 0.11
N ASP A 127 -16.02 12.33 0.18
CA ASP A 127 -16.89 12.47 -1.00
C ASP A 127 -16.39 13.53 -1.98
N VAL A 128 -15.81 14.64 -1.50
CA VAL A 128 -15.21 15.66 -2.37
C VAL A 128 -14.06 15.05 -3.19
N VAL A 129 -13.15 14.35 -2.52
CA VAL A 129 -12.01 13.70 -3.20
C VAL A 129 -12.50 12.64 -4.17
N GLU A 130 -13.37 11.74 -3.73
CA GLU A 130 -13.90 10.64 -4.55
C GLU A 130 -14.63 11.14 -5.78
N THR A 131 -15.46 12.20 -5.64
CA THR A 131 -16.22 12.80 -6.74
C THR A 131 -15.30 13.34 -7.83
N GLU A 132 -14.24 14.06 -7.47
CA GLU A 132 -13.29 14.60 -8.45
C GLU A 132 -12.57 13.48 -9.22
N LEU A 133 -12.21 12.39 -8.54
CA LEU A 133 -11.60 11.22 -9.20
C LEU A 133 -12.59 10.51 -10.12
N MET A 134 -13.85 10.34 -9.70
CA MET A 134 -14.89 9.73 -10.52
C MET A 134 -15.19 10.55 -11.77
N LEU A 135 -15.24 11.88 -11.66
CA LEU A 135 -15.44 12.78 -12.81
C LEU A 135 -14.30 12.66 -13.82
N ALA A 136 -13.06 12.62 -13.36
CA ALA A 136 -11.90 12.43 -14.24
C ALA A 136 -11.91 11.05 -14.92
N ASP A 137 -12.29 9.99 -14.20
CA ASP A 137 -12.44 8.65 -14.76
C ASP A 137 -13.56 8.60 -15.79
N LEU A 138 -14.71 9.18 -15.49
CA LEU A 138 -15.86 9.23 -16.37
C LEU A 138 -15.52 9.88 -17.71
N GLU A 139 -14.93 11.08 -17.68
CA GLU A 139 -14.51 11.79 -18.90
C GLU A 139 -13.53 10.96 -19.73
N SER A 140 -12.49 10.42 -19.08
CA SER A 140 -11.46 9.62 -19.75
C SER A 140 -12.05 8.34 -20.35
N LEU A 141 -12.91 7.65 -19.59
CA LEU A 141 -13.48 6.38 -20.00
C LEU A 141 -14.54 6.54 -21.08
N GLU A 142 -15.39 7.56 -21.02
CA GLU A 142 -16.38 7.86 -22.08
C GLU A 142 -15.70 8.12 -23.45
N LYS A 143 -14.62 8.92 -23.44
CA LYS A 143 -13.86 9.20 -24.64
C LYS A 143 -13.26 7.93 -25.24
N ARG A 144 -12.67 7.06 -24.41
CA ARG A 144 -12.09 5.78 -24.84
C ARG A 144 -13.17 4.80 -25.31
N ALA A 145 -14.25 4.67 -24.54
CA ALA A 145 -15.36 3.77 -24.84
C ALA A 145 -16.01 4.09 -26.20
N SER A 146 -16.23 5.37 -26.51
CA SER A 146 -16.77 5.78 -27.81
C SER A 146 -15.90 5.37 -29.01
N GLN A 147 -14.56 5.37 -28.83
CA GLN A 147 -13.64 4.93 -29.89
C GLN A 147 -13.64 3.40 -30.05
N ILE A 148 -13.66 2.68 -28.94
CA ILE A 148 -13.67 1.21 -28.93
C ILE A 148 -15.02 0.68 -29.44
N GLU A 149 -16.13 1.31 -29.07
CA GLU A 149 -17.48 0.93 -29.54
C GLU A 149 -17.59 0.98 -31.08
N LYS A 150 -17.02 2.00 -31.72
CA LYS A 150 -16.98 2.10 -33.20
C LYS A 150 -16.27 0.89 -33.80
N LYS A 151 -15.12 0.46 -33.26
CA LYS A 151 -14.39 -0.71 -33.72
C LYS A 151 -15.17 -2.00 -33.44
N ALA A 152 -15.80 -2.12 -32.28
CA ALA A 152 -16.62 -3.27 -31.92
C ALA A 152 -17.81 -3.44 -32.90
N LYS A 153 -18.44 -2.36 -33.37
CA LYS A 153 -19.54 -2.37 -34.36
C LYS A 153 -19.08 -2.82 -35.74
N THR A 154 -17.80 -2.66 -36.09
CA THR A 154 -17.23 -3.15 -37.37
C THR A 154 -16.84 -4.65 -37.34
N GLY A 155 -17.11 -5.36 -36.24
CA GLY A 155 -16.90 -6.79 -36.14
C GLY A 155 -15.60 -7.21 -35.45
N ASP A 156 -14.78 -6.26 -34.95
CA ASP A 156 -13.55 -6.53 -34.20
C ASP A 156 -13.89 -7.22 -32.88
N LYS A 157 -13.42 -8.47 -32.72
CA LYS A 157 -13.71 -9.30 -31.54
C LYS A 157 -13.01 -8.80 -30.28
N ASP A 158 -11.78 -8.31 -30.41
CA ASP A 158 -11.01 -7.81 -29.27
C ASP A 158 -11.60 -6.49 -28.78
N ALA A 159 -12.02 -5.63 -29.70
CA ALA A 159 -12.73 -4.41 -29.35
C ALA A 159 -14.08 -4.69 -28.66
N LYS A 160 -14.82 -5.73 -29.07
CA LYS A 160 -16.06 -6.14 -28.39
C LYS A 160 -15.79 -6.59 -26.95
N ALA A 161 -14.79 -7.44 -26.75
CA ALA A 161 -14.42 -7.91 -25.42
C ALA A 161 -13.97 -6.75 -24.51
N LEU A 162 -13.13 -5.86 -25.03
CA LEU A 162 -12.65 -4.68 -24.28
C LEU A 162 -13.82 -3.72 -23.95
N PHE A 163 -14.73 -3.49 -24.89
CA PHE A 163 -15.90 -2.64 -24.66
C PHE A 163 -16.78 -3.17 -23.53
N ALA A 164 -17.03 -4.49 -23.50
CA ALA A 164 -17.80 -5.13 -22.43
C ALA A 164 -17.16 -4.95 -21.05
N VAL A 165 -15.81 -4.98 -20.96
CA VAL A 165 -15.08 -4.68 -19.72
C VAL A 165 -15.22 -3.21 -19.34
N MET A 166 -15.18 -2.29 -20.31
CA MET A 166 -15.27 -0.85 -20.06
C MET A 166 -16.66 -0.40 -19.65
N GLU A 167 -17.70 -1.06 -20.15
CA GLU A 167 -19.11 -0.71 -19.91
C GLU A 167 -19.47 -0.84 -18.42
N LYS A 168 -18.94 -1.84 -17.73
CA LYS A 168 -19.21 -2.08 -16.29
C LYS A 168 -18.83 -0.89 -15.39
N PRO A 169 -17.56 -0.43 -15.37
CA PRO A 169 -17.19 0.73 -14.58
C PRO A 169 -17.83 2.02 -15.10
N LEU A 170 -18.11 2.14 -16.42
CA LEU A 170 -18.75 3.31 -16.99
C LEU A 170 -20.15 3.53 -16.44
N LEU A 171 -20.95 2.46 -16.32
CA LEU A 171 -22.27 2.50 -15.72
C LEU A 171 -22.22 2.94 -14.26
N LEU A 172 -21.28 2.38 -13.47
CA LEU A 172 -21.11 2.72 -12.08
C LEU A 172 -20.69 4.20 -11.89
N LEU A 173 -19.73 4.68 -12.69
CA LEU A 173 -19.29 6.08 -12.64
C LEU A 173 -20.44 7.04 -12.96
N ARG A 174 -21.33 6.71 -13.90
CA ARG A 174 -22.54 7.48 -14.21
C ARG A 174 -23.54 7.50 -13.06
N GLU A 175 -23.57 6.44 -12.26
CA GLU A 175 -24.37 6.37 -11.04
C GLU A 175 -23.70 7.04 -9.81
N GLY A 176 -22.54 7.63 -9.97
CA GLY A 176 -21.76 8.20 -8.85
C GLY A 176 -21.13 7.14 -7.93
N LYS A 177 -20.79 5.97 -8.50
CA LYS A 177 -20.09 4.90 -7.78
C LYS A 177 -18.68 4.71 -8.34
N PRO A 178 -17.67 4.43 -7.50
CA PRO A 178 -16.30 4.28 -7.95
C PRO A 178 -16.10 3.00 -8.81
N ALA A 179 -15.15 3.06 -9.73
CA ALA A 179 -14.86 1.97 -10.64
C ALA A 179 -14.46 0.66 -9.92
N ARG A 180 -13.88 0.72 -8.71
CA ARG A 180 -13.52 -0.45 -7.90
C ARG A 180 -14.74 -1.30 -7.48
N SER A 181 -15.94 -0.74 -7.52
CA SER A 181 -17.17 -1.48 -7.24
C SER A 181 -17.62 -2.39 -8.39
N ALA A 182 -16.94 -2.34 -9.56
CA ALA A 182 -17.28 -3.15 -10.71
C ALA A 182 -16.93 -4.64 -10.46
N GLN A 183 -17.91 -5.51 -10.71
CA GLN A 183 -17.71 -6.96 -10.61
C GLN A 183 -17.00 -7.45 -11.88
N MET A 184 -15.74 -7.83 -11.74
CA MET A 184 -14.89 -8.35 -12.82
C MET A 184 -14.63 -9.85 -12.64
N THR A 185 -14.66 -10.61 -13.71
CA THR A 185 -14.17 -11.99 -13.68
C THR A 185 -12.63 -12.02 -13.67
N PRO A 186 -12.01 -13.15 -13.28
CA PRO A 186 -10.55 -13.28 -13.34
C PRO A 186 -9.98 -13.00 -14.74
N GLU A 187 -10.71 -13.36 -15.81
CA GLU A 187 -10.31 -13.15 -17.20
C GLU A 187 -10.42 -11.67 -17.62
N GLU A 188 -11.38 -10.92 -17.08
CA GLU A 188 -11.58 -9.49 -17.33
C GLU A 188 -10.59 -8.60 -16.56
N MET A 189 -10.11 -9.09 -15.42
CA MET A 189 -9.29 -8.29 -14.49
C MET A 189 -8.04 -7.69 -15.14
N PRO A 190 -7.27 -8.39 -16.00
CA PRO A 190 -6.13 -7.79 -16.69
C PRO A 190 -6.50 -6.61 -17.57
N ALA A 191 -7.60 -6.72 -18.34
CA ALA A 191 -8.10 -5.64 -19.18
C ALA A 191 -8.63 -4.47 -18.35
N PHE A 192 -9.33 -4.74 -17.24
CA PHE A 192 -9.79 -3.71 -16.31
C PHE A 192 -8.63 -2.94 -15.69
N ARG A 193 -7.58 -3.61 -15.21
CA ARG A 193 -6.38 -2.97 -14.68
C ARG A 193 -5.66 -2.10 -15.73
N ALA A 194 -5.64 -2.54 -16.98
CA ALA A 194 -5.07 -1.80 -18.10
C ALA A 194 -5.83 -0.49 -18.42
N LEU A 195 -7.06 -0.32 -17.93
CA LEU A 195 -7.77 0.96 -18.03
C LEU A 195 -7.14 2.06 -17.19
N GLN A 196 -6.43 1.71 -16.13
CA GLN A 196 -5.76 2.62 -15.18
C GLN A 196 -6.70 3.69 -14.61
N LEU A 197 -7.91 3.29 -14.26
CA LEU A 197 -8.88 4.19 -13.65
C LEU A 197 -8.42 4.58 -12.23
N LEU A 198 -8.60 5.84 -11.87
CA LEU A 198 -8.20 6.39 -10.58
C LEU A 198 -9.00 5.75 -9.45
N THR A 199 -10.31 5.63 -9.64
CA THR A 199 -11.24 5.06 -8.67
C THR A 199 -11.30 3.52 -8.69
N SER A 200 -10.52 2.86 -9.56
CA SER A 200 -10.32 1.41 -9.49
C SER A 200 -9.31 1.00 -8.42
N LYS A 201 -8.51 1.95 -7.94
CA LYS A 201 -7.48 1.69 -6.94
C LYS A 201 -8.10 1.42 -5.56
N PRO A 202 -7.51 0.48 -4.79
CA PRO A 202 -7.93 0.24 -3.42
C PRO A 202 -7.64 1.46 -2.54
N VAL A 203 -8.48 1.64 -1.51
CA VAL A 203 -8.47 2.81 -0.62
C VAL A 203 -8.29 2.40 0.82
N VAL A 204 -7.48 3.14 1.57
CA VAL A 204 -7.44 3.15 3.04
C VAL A 204 -7.84 4.54 3.55
N TYR A 205 -8.78 4.58 4.47
CA TYR A 205 -9.15 5.81 5.18
C TYR A 205 -8.22 6.01 6.38
N VAL A 206 -7.57 7.16 6.46
CA VAL A 206 -6.68 7.55 7.55
C VAL A 206 -7.37 8.65 8.36
N CYS A 207 -7.95 8.26 9.49
CA CYS A 207 -8.62 9.18 10.41
C CYS A 207 -7.56 9.86 11.28
N ASN A 208 -7.24 11.11 10.96
CA ASN A 208 -6.36 11.93 11.79
C ASN A 208 -7.18 12.53 12.94
N VAL A 209 -6.93 12.04 14.16
CA VAL A 209 -7.64 12.41 15.38
C VAL A 209 -6.75 13.24 16.31
N GLU A 210 -7.37 13.87 17.33
CA GLU A 210 -6.63 14.47 18.45
C GLU A 210 -5.86 13.42 19.26
N GLU A 211 -4.85 13.83 20.03
CA GLU A 211 -3.96 12.95 20.78
C GLU A 211 -4.70 12.03 21.75
N SER A 212 -5.70 12.56 22.44
CA SER A 212 -6.52 11.80 23.40
C SER A 212 -7.34 10.68 22.76
N ALA A 213 -7.60 10.75 21.47
CA ALA A 213 -8.40 9.77 20.72
C ALA A 213 -7.51 8.80 19.87
N ALA A 214 -6.19 8.90 19.96
CA ALA A 214 -5.28 8.12 19.10
C ALA A 214 -5.39 6.60 19.32
N ALA A 215 -5.75 6.14 20.50
CA ALA A 215 -5.89 4.73 20.85
C ALA A 215 -7.25 4.14 20.40
N GLU A 216 -8.36 4.84 20.64
CA GLU A 216 -9.73 4.29 20.50
C GLU A 216 -10.56 5.00 19.43
N GLY A 217 -10.07 6.10 18.89
CA GLY A 217 -10.83 6.97 18.00
C GLY A 217 -11.85 7.85 18.71
N ASN A 218 -12.66 8.54 17.91
CA ASN A 218 -13.72 9.44 18.37
C ASN A 218 -15.00 9.29 17.53
N ALA A 219 -15.98 10.13 17.73
CA ALA A 219 -17.25 10.08 17.01
C ALA A 219 -17.10 10.24 15.49
N PHE A 220 -16.13 11.04 15.03
CA PHE A 220 -15.85 11.22 13.61
C PHE A 220 -15.22 9.97 12.99
N SER A 221 -14.21 9.38 13.64
CA SER A 221 -13.55 8.18 13.14
C SER A 221 -14.51 6.99 13.09
N LYS A 222 -15.45 6.86 14.03
CA LYS A 222 -16.48 5.80 14.02
C LYS A 222 -17.41 5.90 12.80
N GLN A 223 -17.78 7.11 12.37
CA GLN A 223 -18.56 7.27 11.15
C GLN A 223 -17.79 6.80 9.91
N VAL A 224 -16.48 7.08 9.86
CA VAL A 224 -15.60 6.60 8.78
C VAL A 224 -15.45 5.09 8.82
N GLU A 225 -15.33 4.49 10.01
CA GLU A 225 -15.27 3.03 10.18
C GLU A 225 -16.53 2.33 9.65
N GLU A 226 -17.72 2.87 9.93
CA GLU A 226 -18.99 2.35 9.43
C GLU A 226 -19.05 2.42 7.90
N ARG A 227 -18.64 3.52 7.29
CA ARG A 227 -18.55 3.67 5.83
C ARG A 227 -17.56 2.67 5.24
N ALA A 228 -16.36 2.62 5.78
CA ALA A 228 -15.32 1.73 5.30
C ALA A 228 -15.75 0.25 5.36
N LYS A 229 -16.42 -0.15 6.42
CA LYS A 229 -17.00 -1.49 6.55
C LYS A 229 -18.01 -1.79 5.45
N ALA A 230 -18.87 -0.82 5.12
CA ALA A 230 -19.85 -0.98 4.04
C ALA A 230 -19.20 -1.07 2.66
N GLU A 231 -18.07 -0.40 2.44
CA GLU A 231 -17.30 -0.39 1.19
C GLU A 231 -16.25 -1.52 1.10
N GLY A 232 -15.99 -2.24 2.18
CA GLY A 232 -14.90 -3.22 2.27
C GLY A 232 -13.51 -2.57 2.25
N ALA A 233 -13.41 -1.29 2.65
CA ALA A 233 -12.17 -0.53 2.73
C ALA A 233 -11.51 -0.67 4.10
N ALA A 234 -10.19 -0.43 4.16
CA ALA A 234 -9.45 -0.38 5.41
C ALA A 234 -9.54 0.99 6.09
N VAL A 235 -9.44 1.01 7.42
CA VAL A 235 -9.35 2.24 8.23
C VAL A 235 -8.14 2.18 9.15
N VAL A 236 -7.46 3.31 9.29
CA VAL A 236 -6.39 3.51 10.27
C VAL A 236 -6.69 4.78 11.06
N ILE A 237 -6.74 4.66 12.38
CA ILE A 237 -6.84 5.81 13.30
C ILE A 237 -5.42 6.22 13.65
N ILE A 238 -5.09 7.51 13.50
CA ILE A 238 -3.76 8.04 13.74
C ILE A 238 -3.86 9.46 14.29
N SER A 239 -2.92 9.87 15.13
CA SER A 239 -2.71 11.27 15.43
C SER A 239 -1.40 11.73 14.78
N ALA A 240 -1.53 12.54 13.74
CA ALA A 240 -0.35 13.05 13.03
C ALA A 240 0.59 13.85 13.94
N LYS A 241 0.07 14.45 15.01
CA LYS A 241 0.85 15.14 16.02
C LYS A 241 1.69 14.18 16.85
N ILE A 242 1.09 13.10 17.38
CA ILE A 242 1.83 12.03 18.10
C ILE A 242 2.91 11.44 17.20
N GLU A 243 2.59 11.13 15.93
CA GLU A 243 3.57 10.55 15.01
C GLU A 243 4.76 11.50 14.76
N SER A 244 4.49 12.80 14.65
CA SER A 244 5.55 13.81 14.49
C SER A 244 6.45 13.89 15.72
N GLU A 245 5.89 13.85 16.93
CA GLU A 245 6.63 13.83 18.18
C GLU A 245 7.45 12.54 18.33
N PHE A 246 6.80 11.39 18.09
CA PHE A 246 7.43 10.08 18.17
C PHE A 246 8.64 9.94 17.24
N SER A 247 8.54 10.46 16.01
CA SER A 247 9.65 10.39 15.04
C SER A 247 10.89 11.17 15.47
N GLY A 248 10.72 12.19 16.31
CA GLY A 248 11.80 12.98 16.88
C GLY A 248 12.46 12.40 18.13
N LEU A 249 11.90 11.35 18.73
CA LEU A 249 12.39 10.77 19.98
C LEU A 249 13.61 9.86 19.77
N ALA A 250 14.50 9.84 20.77
CA ALA A 250 15.56 8.84 20.87
C ALA A 250 14.93 7.43 21.04
N ALA A 251 15.62 6.39 20.58
CA ALA A 251 15.08 5.02 20.59
C ALA A 251 14.70 4.54 22.00
N GLU A 252 15.46 4.98 23.01
CA GLU A 252 15.26 4.60 24.43
C GLU A 252 13.96 5.17 25.01
N ASP A 253 13.49 6.32 24.50
CA ASP A 253 12.31 7.02 25.01
C ASP A 253 11.01 6.59 24.33
N ARG A 254 11.11 5.92 23.20
CA ARG A 254 9.96 5.57 22.34
C ARG A 254 8.93 4.68 23.02
N ASP A 255 9.38 3.63 23.69
CA ASP A 255 8.48 2.69 24.38
C ASP A 255 7.77 3.37 25.56
N ALA A 256 8.47 4.22 26.31
CA ALA A 256 7.87 4.98 27.41
C ALA A 256 6.79 5.94 26.89
N PHE A 257 7.05 6.65 25.80
CA PHE A 257 6.12 7.56 25.16
C PHE A 257 4.85 6.84 24.67
N LEU A 258 4.99 5.70 23.98
CA LEU A 258 3.84 4.90 23.54
C LEU A 258 2.98 4.43 24.71
N ASN A 259 3.62 3.94 25.78
CA ASN A 259 2.92 3.49 26.98
C ASN A 259 2.15 4.64 27.66
N GLU A 260 2.73 5.84 27.74
CA GLU A 260 2.07 7.03 28.28
C GLU A 260 0.84 7.42 27.46
N MET A 261 0.91 7.31 26.12
CA MET A 261 -0.19 7.56 25.20
C MET A 261 -1.19 6.40 25.12
N GLY A 262 -0.99 5.28 25.83
CA GLY A 262 -1.83 4.10 25.76
C GLY A 262 -1.77 3.36 24.41
N LEU A 263 -0.70 3.57 23.65
CA LEU A 263 -0.49 3.00 22.33
C LEU A 263 0.43 1.77 22.42
N LYS A 264 0.10 0.72 21.68
CA LYS A 264 0.95 -0.49 21.57
C LYS A 264 2.05 -0.33 20.54
N GLU A 265 1.85 0.54 19.58
CA GLU A 265 2.74 0.81 18.46
C GLU A 265 2.40 2.16 17.81
N PRO A 266 3.33 2.74 17.03
CA PRO A 266 3.05 3.94 16.24
C PRO A 266 1.90 3.71 15.24
N GLY A 267 1.08 4.71 15.01
CA GLY A 267 0.01 4.67 14.01
C GLY A 267 0.57 4.52 12.59
N LEU A 268 1.75 5.05 12.33
CA LEU A 268 2.48 4.84 11.06
C LEU A 268 2.71 3.37 10.74
N ASN A 269 3.05 2.54 11.73
CA ASN A 269 3.22 1.10 11.53
C ASN A 269 1.91 0.44 11.11
N ARG A 270 0.78 0.88 11.70
CA ARG A 270 -0.56 0.43 11.31
C ARG A 270 -0.90 0.85 9.88
N LEU A 271 -0.56 2.08 9.49
CA LEU A 271 -0.76 2.59 8.13
C LEU A 271 0.07 1.80 7.11
N ILE A 272 1.34 1.54 7.40
CA ILE A 272 2.23 0.76 6.53
C ILE A 272 1.65 -0.65 6.31
N ARG A 273 1.24 -1.32 7.40
CA ARG A 273 0.63 -2.66 7.29
C ARG A 273 -0.71 -2.65 6.57
N ALA A 274 -1.55 -1.63 6.80
CA ALA A 274 -2.81 -1.49 6.08
C ALA A 274 -2.58 -1.31 4.57
N GLY A 275 -1.62 -0.46 4.16
CA GLY A 275 -1.22 -0.29 2.77
C GLY A 275 -0.70 -1.60 2.15
N TYR A 276 0.09 -2.35 2.91
CA TYR A 276 0.63 -3.63 2.49
C TYR A 276 -0.47 -4.68 2.25
N ALA A 277 -1.40 -4.80 3.20
CA ALA A 277 -2.55 -5.69 3.07
C ALA A 277 -3.51 -5.26 1.94
N LEU A 278 -3.71 -3.95 1.78
CA LEU A 278 -4.58 -3.38 0.75
C LEU A 278 -4.12 -3.72 -0.67
N LEU A 279 -2.81 -3.82 -0.87
CA LEU A 279 -2.17 -4.17 -2.13
C LEU A 279 -2.04 -5.69 -2.33
N ASP A 280 -2.63 -6.48 -1.42
CA ASP A 280 -2.56 -7.95 -1.41
C ASP A 280 -1.12 -8.47 -1.50
N LEU A 281 -0.23 -7.83 -0.71
CA LEU A 281 1.18 -8.17 -0.66
C LEU A 281 1.43 -9.26 0.38
N VAL A 282 2.43 -10.08 0.10
CA VAL A 282 2.97 -11.09 1.02
C VAL A 282 4.48 -11.00 1.05
N THR A 283 5.05 -11.44 2.16
CA THR A 283 6.49 -11.41 2.39
C THR A 283 7.05 -12.83 2.40
N TYR A 284 8.12 -13.07 1.64
CA TYR A 284 8.99 -14.21 1.85
C TYR A 284 10.38 -13.72 2.29
N PHE A 285 11.17 -14.62 2.84
CA PHE A 285 12.47 -14.29 3.43
C PHE A 285 13.60 -15.09 2.78
N THR A 286 14.76 -14.46 2.70
CA THR A 286 16.04 -15.15 2.49
C THR A 286 16.89 -14.93 3.74
N VAL A 287 17.49 -16.02 4.26
CA VAL A 287 18.28 -15.97 5.48
C VAL A 287 19.65 -16.60 5.24
N GLY A 288 20.68 -15.85 5.55
CA GLY A 288 22.06 -16.31 5.44
C GLY A 288 22.97 -15.59 6.44
N PRO A 289 24.24 -16.01 6.56
CA PRO A 289 25.17 -15.38 7.51
C PRO A 289 25.43 -13.89 7.23
N LYS A 290 25.35 -13.47 5.97
CA LYS A 290 25.55 -12.06 5.59
C LYS A 290 24.35 -11.23 5.94
N GLU A 291 23.17 -11.67 5.51
CA GLU A 291 21.92 -10.91 5.67
C GLU A 291 20.72 -11.84 5.88
N ALA A 292 19.74 -11.34 6.65
CA ALA A 292 18.35 -11.76 6.60
C ALA A 292 17.55 -10.67 5.90
N ARG A 293 16.82 -11.04 4.84
CA ARG A 293 16.11 -10.06 4.03
C ARG A 293 14.68 -10.48 3.75
N ALA A 294 13.78 -9.50 3.87
CA ALA A 294 12.39 -9.63 3.50
C ALA A 294 12.17 -9.16 2.05
N TRP A 295 11.35 -9.89 1.30
CA TRP A 295 11.03 -9.62 -0.09
C TRP A 295 9.53 -9.53 -0.27
N THR A 296 9.07 -8.53 -1.02
CA THR A 296 7.65 -8.31 -1.29
C THR A 296 7.24 -8.88 -2.64
N ILE A 297 6.14 -9.61 -2.64
CA ILE A 297 5.45 -10.09 -3.83
C ILE A 297 3.94 -9.93 -3.66
N THR A 298 3.19 -9.96 -4.75
CA THR A 298 1.73 -10.07 -4.68
C THR A 298 1.32 -11.51 -4.35
N ARG A 299 0.23 -11.66 -3.61
CA ARG A 299 -0.34 -12.98 -3.34
C ARG A 299 -0.61 -13.72 -4.66
N GLY A 300 -0.34 -15.01 -4.69
CA GLY A 300 -0.47 -15.82 -5.90
C GLY A 300 0.78 -15.86 -6.78
N THR A 301 1.84 -15.12 -6.45
CA THR A 301 3.12 -15.16 -7.19
C THR A 301 3.76 -16.53 -7.09
N LYS A 302 4.19 -17.08 -8.23
CA LYS A 302 4.89 -18.36 -8.28
C LYS A 302 6.40 -18.20 -8.00
N ALA A 303 7.05 -19.29 -7.60
CA ALA A 303 8.45 -19.31 -7.20
C ALA A 303 9.45 -18.72 -8.24
N PRO A 304 9.33 -18.93 -9.56
CA PRO A 304 10.21 -18.28 -10.52
C PRO A 304 10.09 -16.76 -10.52
N GLN A 305 8.87 -16.20 -10.48
CA GLN A 305 8.64 -14.76 -10.44
C GLN A 305 9.12 -14.17 -9.10
N ALA A 306 8.94 -14.90 -7.99
CA ALA A 306 9.49 -14.50 -6.70
C ALA A 306 11.03 -14.44 -6.75
N ALA A 307 11.70 -15.42 -7.34
CA ALA A 307 13.14 -15.39 -7.59
C ALA A 307 13.54 -14.18 -8.46
N GLY A 308 12.70 -13.80 -9.42
CA GLY A 308 12.87 -12.63 -10.30
C GLY A 308 12.90 -11.30 -9.57
N VAL A 309 12.23 -11.21 -8.41
CA VAL A 309 12.28 -10.01 -7.54
C VAL A 309 13.68 -9.79 -6.96
N ILE A 310 14.43 -10.87 -6.72
CA ILE A 310 15.83 -10.80 -6.29
C ILE A 310 16.72 -10.39 -7.46
N HIS A 311 16.63 -11.10 -8.57
CA HIS A 311 17.36 -10.81 -9.80
C HIS A 311 16.71 -11.50 -11.00
N THR A 312 16.67 -10.82 -12.15
CA THR A 312 16.07 -11.36 -13.39
C THR A 312 16.68 -12.66 -13.86
N ASP A 313 17.97 -12.90 -13.61
CA ASP A 313 18.63 -14.14 -13.97
C ASP A 313 18.17 -15.31 -13.11
N PHE A 314 17.74 -15.05 -11.87
CA PHE A 314 17.19 -16.10 -10.99
C PHE A 314 15.85 -16.61 -11.53
N GLU A 315 15.02 -15.72 -12.11
CA GLU A 315 13.80 -16.12 -12.78
C GLU A 315 14.06 -16.95 -14.03
N LYS A 316 14.96 -16.46 -14.91
CA LYS A 316 15.30 -17.12 -16.18
C LYS A 316 15.95 -18.48 -15.97
N GLY A 317 16.89 -18.56 -15.02
CA GLY A 317 17.62 -19.77 -14.70
C GLY A 317 16.97 -20.65 -13.64
N PHE A 318 15.73 -20.35 -13.20
CA PHE A 318 15.08 -21.04 -12.09
C PHE A 318 15.05 -22.56 -12.27
N ILE A 319 15.57 -23.29 -11.29
CA ILE A 319 15.54 -24.76 -11.22
C ILE A 319 14.52 -25.21 -10.18
N ARG A 320 14.68 -24.78 -8.93
CA ARG A 320 13.82 -25.11 -7.80
C ARG A 320 14.03 -24.12 -6.66
N ALA A 321 13.10 -24.12 -5.69
CA ALA A 321 13.26 -23.43 -4.41
C ALA A 321 13.32 -24.44 -3.26
N GLU A 322 14.27 -24.28 -2.36
CA GLU A 322 14.32 -24.93 -1.07
C GLU A 322 13.52 -24.03 -0.12
N THR A 323 12.39 -24.53 0.36
CA THR A 323 11.40 -23.70 1.08
C THR A 323 11.10 -24.29 2.44
N ILE A 324 11.14 -23.45 3.48
CA ILE A 324 10.82 -23.80 4.86
C ILE A 324 9.81 -22.76 5.37
N ALA A 325 8.70 -23.19 5.97
CA ALA A 325 7.78 -22.25 6.60
C ALA A 325 8.45 -21.55 7.80
N TYR A 326 8.14 -20.28 8.03
CA TYR A 326 8.71 -19.48 9.13
C TYR A 326 8.71 -20.23 10.47
N GLN A 327 7.57 -20.82 10.84
CA GLN A 327 7.44 -21.55 12.11
C GLN A 327 8.36 -22.76 12.20
N ASP A 328 8.49 -23.51 11.12
CA ASP A 328 9.36 -24.68 11.05
C ASP A 328 10.85 -24.29 11.06
N TYR A 329 11.19 -23.14 10.46
CA TYR A 329 12.55 -22.59 10.49
C TYR A 329 12.98 -22.20 11.90
N VAL A 330 12.08 -21.51 12.62
CA VAL A 330 12.32 -21.10 14.02
C VAL A 330 12.38 -22.32 14.94
N ALA A 331 11.43 -23.24 14.82
CA ALA A 331 11.39 -24.47 15.63
C ALA A 331 12.62 -25.36 15.41
N GLY A 332 13.12 -25.41 14.16
CA GLY A 332 14.34 -26.14 13.81
C GLY A 332 15.64 -25.41 14.18
N ASN A 333 15.54 -24.19 14.78
CA ASN A 333 16.70 -23.34 15.06
C ASN A 333 17.58 -23.11 13.81
N GLY A 334 16.93 -22.92 12.66
CA GLY A 334 17.54 -22.64 11.38
C GLY A 334 17.34 -23.73 10.31
N GLU A 335 17.99 -23.54 9.19
CA GLU A 335 17.84 -24.38 8.00
C GLU A 335 18.21 -25.85 8.28
N ALA A 336 19.32 -26.09 8.96
CA ALA A 336 19.83 -27.46 9.22
C ALA A 336 18.83 -28.27 10.05
N GLY A 337 18.36 -27.74 11.19
CA GLY A 337 17.40 -28.46 12.03
C GLY A 337 16.03 -28.63 11.39
N ALA A 338 15.56 -27.65 10.60
CA ALA A 338 14.34 -27.80 9.83
C ALA A 338 14.48 -28.90 8.75
N LYS A 339 15.63 -29.02 8.13
CA LYS A 339 15.94 -30.07 7.16
C LYS A 339 15.97 -31.46 7.84
N ASP A 340 16.65 -31.58 8.96
CA ASP A 340 16.73 -32.82 9.73
C ASP A 340 15.35 -33.28 10.23
N ALA A 341 14.47 -32.34 10.55
CA ALA A 341 13.08 -32.58 10.89
C ALA A 341 12.17 -32.88 9.67
N GLY A 342 12.71 -32.91 8.44
CA GLY A 342 11.95 -33.16 7.22
C GLY A 342 11.00 -32.03 6.82
N LYS A 343 11.24 -30.79 7.29
CA LYS A 343 10.41 -29.61 7.05
C LYS A 343 10.85 -28.77 5.85
N MET A 344 12.03 -29.03 5.29
CA MET A 344 12.47 -28.41 4.05
C MET A 344 11.80 -29.09 2.87
N ARG A 345 11.08 -28.30 2.08
CA ARG A 345 10.41 -28.73 0.85
C ARG A 345 11.21 -28.31 -0.37
N LEU A 346 11.16 -29.11 -1.41
CA LEU A 346 11.74 -28.80 -2.72
C LEU A 346 10.58 -28.42 -3.64
N GLU A 347 10.47 -27.14 -3.96
CA GLU A 347 9.34 -26.60 -4.71
C GLU A 347 9.76 -26.29 -6.16
N GLY A 348 8.88 -26.62 -7.10
CA GLY A 348 9.05 -26.41 -8.51
C GLY A 348 8.48 -25.07 -9.02
N LYS A 349 8.41 -24.95 -10.35
CA LYS A 349 7.97 -23.71 -11.04
C LYS A 349 6.52 -23.31 -10.75
N ASP A 350 5.67 -24.25 -10.39
CA ASP A 350 4.23 -23.99 -10.15
C ASP A 350 3.91 -23.71 -8.70
N TYR A 351 4.89 -23.73 -7.81
CA TYR A 351 4.69 -23.42 -6.40
C TYR A 351 4.31 -21.96 -6.23
N VAL A 352 3.16 -21.73 -5.57
CA VAL A 352 2.69 -20.40 -5.15
C VAL A 352 3.29 -20.08 -3.79
N VAL A 353 4.14 -19.06 -3.75
CA VAL A 353 4.84 -18.63 -2.54
C VAL A 353 3.86 -18.18 -1.47
N GLN A 354 4.05 -18.68 -0.25
CA GLN A 354 3.21 -18.34 0.89
C GLN A 354 3.85 -17.24 1.75
N ASP A 355 3.00 -16.46 2.42
CA ASP A 355 3.48 -15.45 3.37
C ASP A 355 4.25 -16.13 4.52
N GLY A 356 5.48 -15.68 4.75
CA GLY A 356 6.36 -16.24 5.76
C GLY A 356 7.27 -17.38 5.29
N ASP A 357 7.24 -17.76 4.02
CA ASP A 357 8.20 -18.74 3.50
C ASP A 357 9.65 -18.23 3.61
N VAL A 358 10.54 -19.07 4.11
CA VAL A 358 12.00 -18.86 4.06
C VAL A 358 12.52 -19.66 2.88
N MET A 359 13.09 -18.98 1.89
CA MET A 359 13.37 -19.56 0.57
C MET A 359 14.85 -19.44 0.17
N HIS A 360 15.35 -20.50 -0.43
CA HIS A 360 16.65 -20.51 -1.09
C HIS A 360 16.45 -20.97 -2.54
N PHE A 361 16.69 -20.07 -3.50
CA PHE A 361 16.51 -20.36 -4.92
C PHE A 361 17.75 -21.01 -5.51
N ARG A 362 17.54 -22.08 -6.27
CA ARG A 362 18.56 -22.74 -7.09
C ARG A 362 18.30 -22.41 -8.54
N PHE A 363 19.28 -21.86 -9.21
CA PHE A 363 19.18 -21.42 -10.60
C PHE A 363 20.45 -21.81 -11.37
N ALA A 364 20.32 -21.95 -12.69
CA ALA A 364 21.45 -22.12 -13.61
C ALA A 364 21.94 -20.73 -14.04
N ASN A 365 23.26 -20.57 -14.11
CA ASN A 365 23.92 -19.39 -14.64
C ASN A 365 23.88 -19.37 -16.18
#